data_7ded5ca5bb5d781f32fdd4a3efab8cfb
#
_entry.id   7ded5ca5bb5d781f32fdd4a3efab8cfb
#
_cell.length_a   1.000
_cell.length_b   1.000
_cell.length_c   1.000
_cell.angle_alpha   90.00
_cell.angle_beta   90.00
_cell.angle_gamma   90.00
#
_symmetry.space_group_name_H-M   'P 1'
#
loop_
_entity.id
_entity.type
_entity.pdbx_description
1 polymer ?
#
loop_
_entity_poly.entity_id
_entity_poly.type
_entity_poly.pdbx_seq_one_letter_code
_entity_poly.pdbx_strand_id
1 'polypeptide(L)'
;TEYPKKSTVREWLDAIVLAVVAALIVRTFMFEMYTIPSSSMEKSLLVGDYLVVSKLGYGPRVPNTPLSFPFVHHTLPWSKTAKSYIEKPQIPYKRLPGTTEIKRNDPIVFNFPAGDTVSEVYQSNVTYYQLCRYFGKDNVMNDKKQFGNIITRPVDKRENYVKRLIAMPGDTLQIIDGIVYINGEIGEQPAEMQHNYIVKITGNGINPSILQKYNITEGYRTAHADELIFNMTADIAEEFRKLPFVTSVTRRIAAPGTEVSEDIFPNDTAHFKWN
;
A
#
# COMPACT_ATOMS: atom_id res chain seq x y z
N THR A 1 -38.77 16.44 39.44
CA THR A 1 -37.35 16.76 39.74
C THR A 1 -36.81 17.62 38.62
N GLU A 2 -36.75 18.94 38.83
CA GLU A 2 -36.09 19.87 37.88
C GLU A 2 -34.58 19.65 37.98
N TYR A 3 -33.97 19.26 36.86
CA TYR A 3 -32.52 19.18 36.76
C TYR A 3 -31.93 20.60 36.78
N PRO A 4 -30.86 20.87 37.53
CA PRO A 4 -30.21 22.18 37.52
C PRO A 4 -29.75 22.54 36.12
N LYS A 5 -30.05 23.75 35.64
CA LYS A 5 -29.60 24.26 34.34
C LYS A 5 -28.08 24.22 34.29
N LYS A 6 -27.54 23.52 33.28
CA LYS A 6 -26.10 23.50 33.03
C LYS A 6 -25.63 24.89 32.56
N SER A 7 -24.37 25.24 32.82
CA SER A 7 -23.78 26.43 32.24
C SER A 7 -23.58 26.21 30.72
N THR A 8 -23.66 27.26 29.91
CA THR A 8 -23.46 27.21 28.46
C THR A 8 -22.13 26.54 28.08
N VAL A 9 -21.06 26.82 28.80
CA VAL A 9 -19.74 26.18 28.59
C VAL A 9 -19.82 24.66 28.74
N ARG A 10 -20.53 24.20 29.79
CA ARG A 10 -20.69 22.76 30.00
C ARG A 10 -21.54 22.09 28.93
N GLU A 11 -22.56 22.76 28.45
CA GLU A 11 -23.40 22.27 27.33
C GLU A 11 -22.57 22.09 26.07
N TRP A 12 -21.71 23.09 25.74
CA TRP A 12 -20.79 22.99 24.59
C TRP A 12 -19.76 21.86 24.76
N LEU A 13 -19.19 21.71 25.96
CA LEU A 13 -18.23 20.60 26.20
C LEU A 13 -18.91 19.23 26.09
N ASP A 14 -20.10 19.07 26.66
CA ASP A 14 -20.86 17.81 26.54
C ASP A 14 -21.20 17.50 25.07
N ALA A 15 -21.57 18.50 24.27
CA ALA A 15 -21.85 18.35 22.84
C ALA A 15 -20.60 17.95 22.04
N ILE A 16 -19.45 18.60 22.31
CA ILE A 16 -18.18 18.27 21.65
C ILE A 16 -17.75 16.85 22.00
N VAL A 17 -17.79 16.46 23.26
CA VAL A 17 -17.43 15.12 23.71
C VAL A 17 -18.33 14.07 23.03
N LEU A 18 -19.65 14.31 23.00
CA LEU A 18 -20.58 13.42 22.32
C LEU A 18 -20.28 13.29 20.82
N ALA A 19 -20.01 14.41 20.16
CA ALA A 19 -19.66 14.42 18.73
C ALA A 19 -18.37 13.65 18.43
N VAL A 20 -17.33 13.83 19.25
CA VAL A 20 -16.06 13.10 19.12
C VAL A 20 -16.27 11.61 19.33
N VAL A 21 -17.00 11.21 20.37
CA VAL A 21 -17.31 9.79 20.64
C VAL A 21 -18.08 9.17 19.49
N ALA A 22 -19.11 9.84 18.99
CA ALA A 22 -19.89 9.37 17.85
C ALA A 22 -19.02 9.21 16.59
N ALA A 23 -18.19 10.21 16.29
CA ALA A 23 -17.27 10.16 15.17
C ALA A 23 -16.23 9.01 15.27
N LEU A 24 -15.72 8.75 16.48
CA LEU A 24 -14.81 7.63 16.73
C LEU A 24 -15.50 6.28 16.55
N ILE A 25 -16.75 6.12 16.97
CA ILE A 25 -17.53 4.90 16.74
C ILE A 25 -17.73 4.66 15.26
N VAL A 26 -18.17 5.68 14.52
CA VAL A 26 -18.36 5.59 13.05
C VAL A 26 -17.05 5.24 12.37
N ARG A 27 -15.97 5.95 12.68
CA ARG A 27 -14.63 5.71 12.11
C ARG A 27 -14.12 4.30 12.43
N THR A 28 -14.33 3.82 13.64
CA THR A 28 -13.82 2.51 14.08
C THR A 28 -14.58 1.36 13.44
N PHE A 29 -15.90 1.45 13.36
CA PHE A 29 -16.75 0.31 13.02
C PHE A 29 -17.45 0.39 11.67
N MET A 30 -17.59 1.59 11.08
CA MET A 30 -18.38 1.75 9.86
C MET A 30 -17.55 2.17 8.66
N PHE A 31 -16.96 3.37 8.68
CA PHE A 31 -16.27 3.95 7.55
C PHE A 31 -15.00 4.68 7.96
N GLU A 32 -13.99 4.60 7.13
CA GLU A 32 -12.76 5.37 7.30
C GLU A 32 -12.33 5.99 5.98
N MET A 33 -11.87 7.24 6.03
CA MET A 33 -11.43 7.97 4.85
C MET A 33 -9.92 7.90 4.72
N TYR A 34 -9.45 7.69 3.49
CA TYR A 34 -8.03 7.65 3.12
C TYR A 34 -7.78 8.46 1.86
N THR A 35 -6.57 8.96 1.72
CA THR A 35 -6.07 9.54 0.47
C THR A 35 -5.08 8.58 -0.16
N ILE A 36 -5.11 8.43 -1.48
CA ILE A 36 -4.18 7.57 -2.22
C ILE A 36 -2.85 8.32 -2.43
N PRO A 37 -1.74 7.85 -1.84
CA PRO A 37 -0.45 8.53 -1.96
C PRO A 37 0.42 8.01 -3.12
N SER A 38 0.10 6.87 -3.71
CA SER A 38 0.96 6.18 -4.69
C SER A 38 0.16 5.59 -5.84
N SER A 39 0.82 5.45 -6.98
CA SER A 39 0.26 4.96 -8.25
C SER A 39 0.08 3.44 -8.34
N SER A 40 0.39 2.68 -7.29
CA SER A 40 0.35 1.21 -7.34
C SER A 40 -1.03 0.58 -7.63
N MET A 41 -2.08 1.40 -7.65
CA MET A 41 -3.45 1.06 -8.07
C MET A 41 -3.91 1.93 -9.26
N GLU A 42 -2.96 2.50 -10.01
CA GLU A 42 -3.20 3.36 -11.17
C GLU A 42 -4.23 2.75 -12.13
N LYS A 43 -5.01 3.62 -12.81
CA LYS A 43 -6.18 3.27 -13.62
C LYS A 43 -7.41 2.75 -12.84
N SER A 44 -7.23 2.36 -11.58
CA SER A 44 -8.37 2.00 -10.71
C SER A 44 -8.58 3.03 -9.60
N LEU A 45 -7.48 3.50 -9.01
CA LEU A 45 -7.43 4.52 -7.96
C LEU A 45 -6.26 5.44 -8.29
N LEU A 46 -6.53 6.73 -8.46
CA LEU A 46 -5.52 7.70 -8.84
C LEU A 46 -4.85 8.32 -7.61
N VAL A 47 -3.61 8.76 -7.79
CA VAL A 47 -2.90 9.52 -6.75
C VAL A 47 -3.68 10.81 -6.43
N GLY A 48 -3.95 11.03 -5.15
CA GLY A 48 -4.75 12.17 -4.69
C GLY A 48 -6.25 11.89 -4.50
N ASP A 49 -6.75 10.73 -4.94
CA ASP A 49 -8.13 10.34 -4.70
C ASP A 49 -8.43 10.20 -3.20
N TYR A 50 -9.63 10.60 -2.81
CA TYR A 50 -10.18 10.38 -1.48
C TYR A 50 -11.10 9.16 -1.50
N LEU A 51 -10.76 8.17 -0.70
CA LEU A 51 -11.53 6.94 -0.58
C LEU A 51 -12.32 6.89 0.72
N VAL A 52 -13.56 6.46 0.63
CA VAL A 52 -14.36 6.05 1.79
C VAL A 52 -14.36 4.52 1.84
N VAL A 53 -13.64 3.97 2.82
CA VAL A 53 -13.51 2.52 3.00
C VAL A 53 -14.58 2.03 3.94
N SER A 54 -15.46 1.15 3.46
CA SER A 54 -16.46 0.48 4.30
C SER A 54 -15.81 -0.65 5.10
N LYS A 55 -16.00 -0.63 6.40
CA LYS A 55 -15.60 -1.73 7.30
C LYS A 55 -16.70 -2.75 7.49
N LEU A 56 -17.93 -2.41 7.13
CA LEU A 56 -19.11 -3.27 7.29
C LEU A 56 -19.08 -4.46 6.33
N GLY A 57 -18.57 -4.26 5.11
CA GLY A 57 -18.52 -5.31 4.09
C GLY A 57 -17.83 -6.57 4.61
N TYR A 58 -16.57 -6.47 5.00
CA TYR A 58 -15.80 -7.62 5.50
C TYR A 58 -15.85 -7.78 7.03
N GLY A 59 -16.69 -7.00 7.69
CA GLY A 59 -16.85 -6.97 9.14
C GLY A 59 -15.80 -6.06 9.82
N PRO A 60 -16.25 -5.17 10.71
CA PRO A 60 -15.37 -4.28 11.44
C PRO A 60 -14.49 -5.05 12.43
N ARG A 61 -13.26 -4.59 12.57
CA ARG A 61 -12.31 -5.11 13.55
C ARG A 61 -12.38 -4.33 14.85
N VAL A 62 -12.45 -5.04 15.97
CA VAL A 62 -12.27 -4.44 17.29
C VAL A 62 -10.82 -3.95 17.40
N PRO A 63 -10.57 -2.69 17.79
CA PRO A 63 -9.21 -2.17 17.94
C PRO A 63 -8.39 -2.98 18.94
N ASN A 64 -7.16 -3.35 18.55
CA ASN A 64 -6.23 -4.03 19.45
C ASN A 64 -5.73 -3.07 20.54
N THR A 65 -5.56 -1.77 20.21
CA THR A 65 -5.15 -0.70 21.14
C THR A 65 -6.30 0.30 21.36
N PRO A 66 -7.24 0.01 22.27
CA PRO A 66 -8.44 0.82 22.44
C PRO A 66 -8.14 2.23 23.01
N LEU A 67 -7.04 2.37 23.74
CA LEU A 67 -6.62 3.64 24.33
C LEU A 67 -5.67 4.36 23.37
N SER A 68 -6.24 5.16 22.47
CA SER A 68 -5.51 5.92 21.44
C SER A 68 -5.99 7.37 21.42
N PHE A 69 -5.08 8.29 21.07
CA PHE A 69 -5.45 9.68 20.85
C PHE A 69 -6.40 9.79 19.64
N PRO A 70 -7.53 10.51 19.79
CA PRO A 70 -8.54 10.61 18.75
C PRO A 70 -7.95 11.06 17.40
N PHE A 71 -8.38 10.43 16.31
CA PHE A 71 -8.03 10.76 14.93
C PHE A 71 -6.55 10.67 14.54
N VAL A 72 -5.69 10.20 15.45
CA VAL A 72 -4.25 10.03 15.19
C VAL A 72 -3.92 8.55 15.06
N HIS A 73 -3.08 8.21 14.07
CA HIS A 73 -2.80 6.79 13.77
C HIS A 73 -1.73 6.21 14.71
N HIS A 74 -0.47 6.65 14.62
CA HIS A 74 0.62 6.05 15.41
C HIS A 74 1.49 7.04 16.19
N THR A 75 1.66 8.27 15.72
CA THR A 75 2.54 9.28 16.35
C THR A 75 1.76 10.57 16.58
N LEU A 76 1.95 11.20 17.73
CA LEU A 76 1.26 12.46 18.07
C LEU A 76 1.67 13.59 17.09
N PRO A 77 0.75 14.49 16.69
CA PRO A 77 1.02 15.52 15.68
C PRO A 77 2.14 16.49 16.03
N TRP A 78 2.39 16.70 17.31
CA TRP A 78 3.44 17.61 17.83
C TRP A 78 4.75 16.92 18.19
N SER A 79 4.88 15.62 17.91
CA SER A 79 6.08 14.84 18.20
C SER A 79 6.42 13.90 17.04
N LYS A 80 7.71 13.70 16.82
CA LYS A 80 8.19 12.73 15.79
C LYS A 80 8.23 11.29 16.31
N THR A 81 8.28 11.10 17.63
CA THR A 81 8.53 9.78 18.24
C THR A 81 7.48 9.36 19.27
N ALA A 82 6.75 10.32 19.89
CA ALA A 82 5.78 10.00 20.92
C ALA A 82 4.57 9.26 20.33
N LYS A 83 4.30 8.07 20.87
CA LYS A 83 3.18 7.23 20.45
C LYS A 83 1.84 7.91 20.76
N SER A 84 0.88 7.79 19.86
CA SER A 84 -0.50 8.27 20.03
C SER A 84 -1.39 7.27 20.74
N TYR A 85 -0.85 6.15 21.21
CA TYR A 85 -1.60 5.06 21.81
C TYR A 85 -0.85 4.47 23.00
N ILE A 86 -1.60 3.85 23.90
CA ILE A 86 -1.06 3.09 25.03
C ILE A 86 -1.07 1.60 24.63
N GLU A 87 0.06 0.92 24.83
CA GLU A 87 0.21 -0.47 24.42
C GLU A 87 -0.54 -1.47 25.31
N LYS A 88 -0.91 -1.08 26.50
CA LYS A 88 -1.66 -1.94 27.44
C LYS A 88 -2.88 -1.18 27.99
N PRO A 89 -4.06 -1.80 28.07
CA PRO A 89 -4.37 -3.17 27.68
C PRO A 89 -4.41 -3.34 26.14
N GLN A 90 -4.02 -4.52 25.65
CA GLN A 90 -4.28 -4.94 24.27
C GLN A 90 -5.46 -5.90 24.25
N ILE A 91 -6.41 -5.66 23.34
CA ILE A 91 -7.52 -6.57 23.09
C ILE A 91 -7.08 -7.58 22.03
N PRO A 92 -7.31 -8.89 22.21
CA PRO A 92 -7.03 -9.90 21.20
C PRO A 92 -7.75 -9.57 19.88
N TYR A 93 -7.15 -10.02 18.77
CA TYR A 93 -7.76 -9.83 17.45
C TYR A 93 -9.18 -10.41 17.44
N LYS A 94 -10.14 -9.56 17.09
CA LYS A 94 -11.54 -9.95 16.88
C LYS A 94 -12.13 -9.14 15.74
N ARG A 95 -12.74 -9.84 14.79
CA ARG A 95 -13.52 -9.27 13.70
C ARG A 95 -14.99 -9.63 13.90
N LEU A 96 -15.86 -8.65 13.73
CA LEU A 96 -17.32 -8.89 13.73
C LEU A 96 -17.74 -9.43 12.37
N PRO A 97 -18.92 -10.08 12.29
CA PRO A 97 -19.44 -10.56 11.00
C PRO A 97 -19.53 -9.44 9.96
N GLY A 98 -19.17 -9.77 8.73
CA GLY A 98 -19.34 -8.89 7.57
C GLY A 98 -20.66 -9.14 6.86
N THR A 99 -21.02 -8.22 5.96
CA THR A 99 -22.24 -8.27 5.15
C THR A 99 -21.96 -8.72 3.71
N THR A 100 -20.69 -8.82 3.31
CA THR A 100 -20.27 -9.11 1.93
C THR A 100 -19.22 -10.22 1.93
N GLU A 101 -19.28 -11.11 0.96
CA GLU A 101 -18.22 -12.08 0.70
C GLU A 101 -17.02 -11.44 0.02
N ILE A 102 -15.83 -11.89 0.37
CA ILE A 102 -14.57 -11.47 -0.24
C ILE A 102 -14.42 -12.17 -1.58
N LYS A 103 -14.07 -11.42 -2.64
CA LYS A 103 -13.85 -11.95 -3.99
C LYS A 103 -12.45 -11.63 -4.49
N ARG A 104 -11.94 -12.47 -5.40
CA ARG A 104 -10.69 -12.14 -6.12
C ARG A 104 -10.87 -10.85 -6.90
N ASN A 105 -9.79 -10.11 -7.06
CA ASN A 105 -9.72 -8.78 -7.66
C ASN A 105 -10.41 -7.64 -6.89
N ASP A 106 -11.07 -7.92 -5.76
CA ASP A 106 -11.57 -6.85 -4.89
C ASP A 106 -10.41 -5.94 -4.43
N PRO A 107 -10.56 -4.62 -4.47
CA PRO A 107 -9.65 -3.71 -3.80
C PRO A 107 -9.86 -3.80 -2.30
N ILE A 108 -8.87 -4.31 -1.58
CA ILE A 108 -8.92 -4.48 -0.14
C ILE A 108 -7.94 -3.54 0.56
N VAL A 109 -8.36 -3.03 1.73
CA VAL A 109 -7.48 -2.28 2.64
C VAL A 109 -7.04 -3.20 3.76
N PHE A 110 -5.74 -3.25 3.99
CA PHE A 110 -5.14 -4.10 5.02
C PHE A 110 -3.94 -3.42 5.69
N ASN A 111 -3.60 -3.87 6.90
CA ASN A 111 -2.40 -3.38 7.56
C ASN A 111 -1.16 -4.04 6.96
N PHE A 112 -0.17 -3.22 6.60
CA PHE A 112 1.05 -3.68 5.95
C PHE A 112 1.84 -4.64 6.87
N PRO A 113 2.07 -5.91 6.48
CA PRO A 113 2.70 -6.89 7.35
C PRO A 113 4.11 -6.49 7.81
N ALA A 114 4.95 -6.00 6.89
CA ALA A 114 6.32 -5.58 7.18
C ALA A 114 6.42 -4.24 7.94
N GLY A 115 5.29 -3.60 8.26
CA GLY A 115 5.20 -2.44 9.14
C GLY A 115 5.13 -2.77 10.63
N ASP A 116 5.33 -4.05 10.99
CA ASP A 116 5.34 -4.53 12.39
C ASP A 116 6.53 -4.02 13.18
N THR A 117 7.65 -3.84 12.52
CA THR A 117 8.90 -3.32 13.08
C THR A 117 9.38 -2.15 12.24
N VAL A 118 9.70 -1.04 12.86
CA VAL A 118 10.15 0.18 12.18
C VAL A 118 11.29 0.84 12.94
N SER A 119 12.16 1.53 12.20
CA SER A 119 13.14 2.47 12.72
C SER A 119 12.45 3.79 13.08
N GLU A 120 12.78 4.42 14.19
CA GLU A 120 12.23 5.73 14.55
C GLU A 120 12.61 6.84 13.54
N VAL A 121 13.73 6.70 12.85
CA VAL A 121 14.21 7.68 11.86
C VAL A 121 13.52 7.47 10.51
N TYR A 122 13.52 6.23 10.01
CA TYR A 122 12.99 5.92 8.68
C TYR A 122 11.47 5.70 8.66
N GLN A 123 10.88 5.39 9.81
CA GLN A 123 9.45 5.12 9.96
C GLN A 123 9.00 4.06 8.94
N SER A 124 7.93 4.33 8.20
CA SER A 124 7.40 3.43 7.18
C SER A 124 7.95 3.68 5.76
N ASN A 125 8.86 4.65 5.59
CA ASN A 125 9.45 4.97 4.29
C ASN A 125 10.35 3.85 3.77
N VAL A 126 11.10 3.21 4.69
CA VAL A 126 11.92 2.03 4.41
C VAL A 126 11.63 1.00 5.49
N THR A 127 11.28 -0.22 5.11
CA THR A 127 10.97 -1.25 6.08
C THR A 127 12.21 -1.67 6.87
N TYR A 128 12.01 -2.08 8.13
CA TYR A 128 13.10 -2.63 8.95
C TYR A 128 13.85 -3.75 8.24
N TYR A 129 13.12 -4.61 7.54
CA TYR A 129 13.69 -5.74 6.81
C TYR A 129 14.60 -5.29 5.66
N GLN A 130 14.21 -4.24 4.92
CA GLN A 130 15.07 -3.63 3.89
C GLN A 130 16.31 -2.98 4.50
N LEU A 131 16.16 -2.23 5.60
CA LEU A 131 17.31 -1.66 6.31
C LEU A 131 18.30 -2.75 6.73
N CYS A 132 17.81 -3.86 7.28
CA CYS A 132 18.67 -4.99 7.67
C CYS A 132 19.40 -5.64 6.48
N ARG A 133 18.78 -5.68 5.30
CA ARG A 133 19.45 -6.20 4.09
C ARG A 133 20.51 -5.25 3.57
N TYR A 134 20.26 -3.94 3.55
CA TYR A 134 21.22 -2.95 3.04
C TYR A 134 22.38 -2.70 4.00
N PHE A 135 22.12 -2.65 5.29
CA PHE A 135 23.11 -2.21 6.29
C PHE A 135 23.55 -3.32 7.25
N GLY A 136 22.94 -4.49 7.20
CA GLY A 136 23.14 -5.55 8.17
C GLY A 136 22.34 -5.33 9.46
N LYS A 137 21.80 -6.42 10.02
CA LYS A 137 20.95 -6.39 11.23
C LYS A 137 21.64 -5.73 12.42
N ASP A 138 22.92 -6.10 12.64
CA ASP A 138 23.68 -5.60 13.79
C ASP A 138 23.91 -4.10 13.74
N ASN A 139 24.19 -3.54 12.56
CA ASN A 139 24.31 -2.10 12.36
C ASN A 139 22.98 -1.40 12.62
N VAL A 140 21.87 -1.91 12.07
CA VAL A 140 20.53 -1.34 12.26
C VAL A 140 20.11 -1.33 13.73
N MET A 141 20.48 -2.36 14.50
CA MET A 141 20.14 -2.46 15.92
C MET A 141 21.01 -1.58 16.81
N ASN A 142 22.28 -1.38 16.46
CA ASN A 142 23.28 -0.74 17.32
C ASN A 142 23.52 0.74 17.01
N ASP A 143 23.45 1.16 15.74
CA ASP A 143 23.67 2.56 15.35
C ASP A 143 22.37 3.40 15.53
N LYS A 144 22.16 3.81 16.78
CA LYS A 144 21.00 4.66 17.13
C LYS A 144 21.07 6.08 16.55
N LYS A 145 22.25 6.54 16.10
CA LYS A 145 22.38 7.86 15.47
C LYS A 145 21.77 7.84 14.07
N GLN A 146 21.99 6.76 13.32
CA GLN A 146 21.47 6.60 11.96
C GLN A 146 20.02 6.09 11.95
N PHE A 147 19.68 5.11 12.80
CA PHE A 147 18.39 4.41 12.72
C PHE A 147 17.41 4.77 13.83
N GLY A 148 17.85 5.44 14.91
CA GLY A 148 17.04 5.66 16.11
C GLY A 148 16.79 4.36 16.88
N ASN A 149 15.73 4.32 17.67
CA ASN A 149 15.29 3.08 18.29
C ASN A 149 14.48 2.24 17.28
N ILE A 150 14.62 0.93 17.39
CA ILE A 150 13.78 0.00 16.64
C ILE A 150 12.56 -0.31 17.50
N ILE A 151 11.39 0.01 16.98
CA ILE A 151 10.11 -0.12 17.69
C ILE A 151 9.18 -1.09 16.96
N THR A 152 8.37 -1.81 17.73
CA THR A 152 7.30 -2.66 17.20
C THR A 152 5.97 -1.94 17.23
N ARG A 153 5.10 -2.22 16.26
CA ARG A 153 3.75 -1.66 16.16
C ARG A 153 2.68 -2.75 16.26
N PRO A 154 1.68 -2.58 17.12
CA PRO A 154 0.46 -3.41 17.08
C PRO A 154 -0.17 -3.39 15.69
N VAL A 155 -0.90 -4.44 15.33
CA VAL A 155 -1.46 -4.60 13.96
C VAL A 155 -2.31 -3.40 13.54
N ASP A 156 -3.14 -2.87 14.43
CA ASP A 156 -4.01 -1.73 14.18
C ASP A 156 -3.28 -0.37 14.13
N LYS A 157 -1.97 -0.36 14.33
CA LYS A 157 -1.10 0.83 14.25
C LYS A 157 -0.09 0.75 13.09
N ARG A 158 -0.15 -0.29 12.28
CA ARG A 158 0.65 -0.40 11.04
C ARG A 158 -0.01 0.39 9.93
N GLU A 159 0.78 0.76 8.93
CA GLU A 159 0.29 1.47 7.75
C GLU A 159 -0.83 0.70 7.04
N ASN A 160 -1.81 1.42 6.52
CA ASN A 160 -2.89 0.85 5.74
C ASN A 160 -2.53 0.90 4.26
N TYR A 161 -2.55 -0.25 3.59
CA TYR A 161 -2.31 -0.38 2.17
C TYR A 161 -3.59 -0.83 1.46
N VAL A 162 -3.79 -0.33 0.25
CA VAL A 162 -4.84 -0.81 -0.65
C VAL A 162 -4.19 -1.57 -1.81
N LYS A 163 -4.63 -2.80 -2.04
CA LYS A 163 -4.21 -3.66 -3.15
C LYS A 163 -5.37 -4.55 -3.59
N ARG A 164 -5.28 -5.08 -4.82
CA ARG A 164 -6.21 -6.11 -5.28
C ARG A 164 -5.92 -7.43 -4.60
N LEU A 165 -6.98 -8.13 -4.19
CA LEU A 165 -6.89 -9.47 -3.64
C LEU A 165 -6.70 -10.47 -4.79
N ILE A 166 -5.51 -11.01 -4.94
CA ILE A 166 -5.17 -11.90 -6.05
C ILE A 166 -5.55 -13.35 -5.74
N ALA A 167 -5.20 -13.84 -4.55
CA ALA A 167 -5.44 -15.23 -4.15
C ALA A 167 -6.22 -15.31 -2.84
N MET A 168 -7.06 -16.33 -2.72
CA MET A 168 -7.85 -16.64 -1.53
C MET A 168 -7.11 -17.67 -0.66
N PRO A 169 -7.46 -17.80 0.63
CA PRO A 169 -6.95 -18.88 1.46
C PRO A 169 -7.19 -20.26 0.82
N GLY A 170 -6.13 -21.06 0.70
CA GLY A 170 -6.16 -22.38 0.05
C GLY A 170 -5.82 -22.36 -1.44
N ASP A 171 -5.68 -21.19 -2.06
CA ASP A 171 -5.19 -21.10 -3.44
C ASP A 171 -3.67 -21.31 -3.51
N THR A 172 -3.23 -21.92 -4.60
CA THR A 172 -1.82 -21.95 -5.01
C THR A 172 -1.56 -20.81 -5.97
N LEU A 173 -0.67 -19.88 -5.60
CA LEU A 173 -0.26 -18.74 -6.41
C LEU A 173 1.08 -19.01 -7.08
N GLN A 174 1.19 -18.77 -8.39
CA GLN A 174 2.43 -18.79 -9.15
C GLN A 174 2.49 -17.61 -10.10
N ILE A 175 3.68 -17.04 -10.29
CA ILE A 175 3.92 -15.98 -11.28
C ILE A 175 4.94 -16.48 -12.29
N ILE A 176 4.55 -16.56 -13.56
CA ILE A 176 5.39 -17.01 -14.66
C ILE A 176 5.44 -15.89 -15.69
N ASP A 177 6.62 -15.40 -16.01
CA ASP A 177 6.84 -14.29 -16.96
C ASP A 177 5.95 -13.06 -16.66
N GLY A 178 5.74 -12.78 -15.34
CA GLY A 178 4.89 -11.71 -14.86
C GLY A 178 3.39 -11.96 -15.04
N ILE A 179 2.97 -13.16 -15.42
CA ILE A 179 1.56 -13.58 -15.49
C ILE A 179 1.23 -14.35 -14.23
N VAL A 180 0.11 -13.98 -13.61
CA VAL A 180 -0.37 -14.64 -12.39
C VAL A 180 -1.16 -15.90 -12.74
N TYR A 181 -0.79 -17.01 -12.12
CA TYR A 181 -1.51 -18.29 -12.18
C TYR A 181 -2.10 -18.59 -10.79
N ILE A 182 -3.35 -18.97 -10.77
CA ILE A 182 -4.06 -19.42 -9.56
C ILE A 182 -4.52 -20.86 -9.79
N ASN A 183 -4.08 -21.75 -8.90
CA ASN A 183 -4.39 -23.19 -8.97
C ASN A 183 -4.00 -23.85 -10.31
N GLY A 184 -2.94 -23.33 -10.94
CA GLY A 184 -2.43 -23.82 -12.22
C GLY A 184 -3.06 -23.19 -13.48
N GLU A 185 -4.08 -22.36 -13.33
CA GLU A 185 -4.72 -21.64 -14.43
C GLU A 185 -4.35 -20.16 -14.42
N ILE A 186 -4.40 -19.51 -15.60
CA ILE A 186 -4.15 -18.05 -15.68
C ILE A 186 -5.26 -17.34 -14.89
N GLY A 187 -4.83 -16.56 -13.90
CA GLY A 187 -5.73 -15.73 -13.11
C GLY A 187 -6.36 -14.62 -13.95
N GLU A 188 -7.56 -14.20 -13.57
CA GLU A 188 -8.23 -13.06 -14.19
C GLU A 188 -7.35 -11.81 -14.07
N GLN A 189 -7.07 -11.17 -15.20
CA GLN A 189 -6.27 -9.96 -15.28
C GLN A 189 -7.19 -8.74 -15.44
N PRO A 190 -7.05 -7.72 -14.59
CA PRO A 190 -7.79 -6.47 -14.79
C PRO A 190 -7.48 -5.86 -16.17
N ALA A 191 -8.50 -5.35 -16.87
CA ALA A 191 -8.37 -4.81 -18.23
C ALA A 191 -7.30 -3.70 -18.32
N GLU A 192 -7.22 -2.86 -17.30
CA GLU A 192 -6.28 -1.73 -17.22
C GLU A 192 -4.98 -2.09 -16.47
N MET A 193 -4.62 -3.38 -16.38
CA MET A 193 -3.39 -3.80 -15.72
C MET A 193 -2.17 -3.28 -16.46
N GLN A 194 -1.29 -2.61 -15.72
CA GLN A 194 -0.08 -2.03 -16.26
C GLN A 194 1.15 -2.88 -15.93
N HIS A 195 2.12 -2.83 -16.82
CA HIS A 195 3.45 -3.41 -16.66
C HIS A 195 4.53 -2.41 -17.04
N ASN A 196 5.72 -2.61 -16.52
CA ASN A 196 6.89 -1.88 -17.00
C ASN A 196 7.35 -2.43 -18.34
N TYR A 197 7.50 -1.55 -19.33
CA TYR A 197 8.04 -1.87 -20.65
C TYR A 197 9.32 -1.10 -20.89
N ILE A 198 10.31 -1.78 -21.44
CA ILE A 198 11.53 -1.19 -21.97
C ILE A 198 11.22 -0.73 -23.38
N VAL A 199 11.33 0.57 -23.61
CA VAL A 199 11.10 1.21 -24.92
C VAL A 199 12.43 1.75 -25.42
N LYS A 200 12.91 1.22 -26.55
CA LYS A 200 14.08 1.76 -27.26
C LYS A 200 13.63 2.71 -28.36
N ILE A 201 14.32 3.84 -28.43
CA ILE A 201 13.95 4.93 -29.34
C ILE A 201 15.14 5.37 -30.20
N THR A 202 14.84 5.92 -31.36
CA THR A 202 15.81 6.70 -32.14
C THR A 202 15.79 8.15 -31.65
N GLY A 203 16.93 8.66 -31.16
CA GLY A 203 17.05 10.02 -30.65
C GLY A 203 17.09 10.09 -29.12
N ASN A 204 16.98 11.31 -28.57
CA ASN A 204 17.31 11.58 -27.17
C ASN A 204 16.09 11.71 -26.24
N GLY A 205 14.89 11.34 -26.68
CA GLY A 205 13.70 11.44 -25.83
C GLY A 205 12.38 11.34 -26.60
N ILE A 206 11.28 11.30 -25.85
CA ILE A 206 9.92 11.32 -26.37
C ILE A 206 9.28 12.65 -26.02
N ASN A 207 8.54 13.22 -26.98
CA ASN A 207 7.79 14.44 -26.74
C ASN A 207 6.74 14.21 -25.64
N PRO A 208 6.71 15.04 -24.61
CA PRO A 208 5.74 14.91 -23.50
C PRO A 208 4.27 14.84 -23.96
N SER A 209 3.92 15.49 -25.07
CA SER A 209 2.57 15.43 -25.64
C SER A 209 2.16 14.01 -26.06
N ILE A 210 3.11 13.16 -26.42
CA ILE A 210 2.86 11.75 -26.77
C ILE A 210 2.53 10.97 -25.50
N LEU A 211 3.30 11.17 -24.41
CA LEU A 211 3.03 10.53 -23.12
C LEU A 211 1.65 10.94 -22.60
N GLN A 212 1.31 12.21 -22.76
CA GLN A 212 0.02 12.74 -22.40
C GLN A 212 -1.13 12.13 -23.22
N LYS A 213 -0.94 12.01 -24.55
CA LYS A 213 -1.91 11.37 -25.46
C LYS A 213 -2.24 9.94 -25.05
N TYR A 214 -1.23 9.18 -24.64
CA TYR A 214 -1.39 7.77 -24.22
C TYR A 214 -1.63 7.63 -22.71
N ASN A 215 -1.78 8.75 -21.99
CA ASN A 215 -2.01 8.79 -20.56
C ASN A 215 -0.98 7.95 -19.77
N ILE A 216 0.30 8.10 -20.16
CA ILE A 216 1.44 7.50 -19.46
C ILE A 216 1.92 8.48 -18.41
N THR A 217 1.74 8.13 -17.15
CA THR A 217 2.02 8.97 -15.99
C THR A 217 3.36 8.67 -15.35
N GLU A 218 3.88 7.45 -15.57
CA GLU A 218 5.12 6.98 -14.96
C GLU A 218 6.11 6.48 -16.00
N GLY A 219 7.34 6.91 -15.83
CA GLY A 219 8.45 6.45 -16.64
C GLY A 219 9.76 7.08 -16.19
N TYR A 220 10.84 6.42 -16.53
CA TYR A 220 12.20 6.92 -16.26
C TYR A 220 13.18 6.44 -17.33
N ARG A 221 14.28 7.18 -17.44
CA ARG A 221 15.37 6.85 -18.34
C ARG A 221 16.31 5.87 -17.66
N THR A 222 16.79 4.87 -18.40
CA THR A 222 17.85 3.98 -17.94
C THR A 222 19.24 4.64 -18.06
N ALA A 223 20.29 3.90 -17.76
CA ALA A 223 21.66 4.34 -18.01
C ALA A 223 21.98 4.48 -19.51
N HIS A 224 21.18 3.85 -20.39
CA HIS A 224 21.30 3.96 -21.84
C HIS A 224 20.46 5.12 -22.37
N ALA A 225 21.06 5.97 -23.20
CA ALA A 225 20.43 7.21 -23.67
C ALA A 225 19.19 6.97 -24.54
N ASP A 226 19.16 5.85 -25.27
CA ASP A 226 18.11 5.43 -26.17
C ASP A 226 17.04 4.53 -25.53
N GLU A 227 17.15 4.26 -24.21
CA GLU A 227 16.28 3.33 -23.50
C GLU A 227 15.51 4.01 -22.39
N LEU A 228 14.20 3.86 -22.43
CA LEU A 228 13.24 4.39 -21.47
C LEU A 228 12.40 3.25 -20.90
N ILE A 229 11.99 3.37 -19.67
CA ILE A 229 11.03 2.46 -19.06
C ILE A 229 9.75 3.23 -18.79
N PHE A 230 8.62 2.68 -19.27
CA PHE A 230 7.29 3.22 -19.05
C PHE A 230 6.37 2.19 -18.43
N ASN A 231 5.54 2.64 -17.51
CA ASN A 231 4.44 1.86 -16.97
C ASN A 231 3.21 2.07 -17.86
N MET A 232 2.74 1.03 -18.53
CA MET A 232 1.62 1.11 -19.47
C MET A 232 0.88 -0.23 -19.62
N THR A 233 -0.33 -0.18 -20.17
CA THR A 233 -1.10 -1.39 -20.51
C THR A 233 -0.52 -2.08 -21.75
N ALA A 234 -0.91 -3.33 -21.97
CA ALA A 234 -0.48 -4.08 -23.15
C ALA A 234 -0.92 -3.41 -24.46
N ASP A 235 -2.13 -2.86 -24.51
CA ASP A 235 -2.67 -2.18 -25.69
C ASP A 235 -1.87 -0.92 -26.03
N ILE A 236 -1.52 -0.13 -25.01
CA ILE A 236 -0.66 1.04 -25.19
C ILE A 236 0.72 0.62 -25.69
N ALA A 237 1.27 -0.47 -25.20
CA ALA A 237 2.57 -0.99 -25.67
C ALA A 237 2.53 -1.39 -27.16
N GLU A 238 1.42 -1.98 -27.63
CA GLU A 238 1.22 -2.28 -29.06
C GLU A 238 1.13 -1.00 -29.90
N GLU A 239 0.43 0.02 -29.42
CA GLU A 239 0.38 1.31 -30.10
C GLU A 239 1.77 1.99 -30.16
N PHE A 240 2.54 1.90 -29.10
CA PHE A 240 3.91 2.44 -29.05
C PHE A 240 4.83 1.79 -30.08
N ARG A 241 4.70 0.48 -30.34
CA ARG A 241 5.48 -0.22 -31.38
C ARG A 241 5.27 0.33 -32.79
N LYS A 242 4.13 0.97 -33.02
CA LYS A 242 3.79 1.56 -34.34
C LYS A 242 4.39 2.95 -34.57
N LEU A 243 4.95 3.57 -33.52
CA LEU A 243 5.50 4.92 -33.62
C LEU A 243 6.83 4.92 -34.39
N PRO A 244 7.06 5.84 -35.34
CA PRO A 244 8.20 5.78 -36.27
C PRO A 244 9.57 5.95 -35.58
N PHE A 245 9.61 6.53 -34.38
CA PHE A 245 10.84 6.74 -33.61
C PHE A 245 11.06 5.61 -32.58
N VAL A 246 10.16 4.64 -32.44
CA VAL A 246 10.29 3.51 -31.52
C VAL A 246 10.91 2.33 -32.26
N THR A 247 12.04 1.85 -31.73
CA THR A 247 12.77 0.73 -32.32
C THR A 247 12.31 -0.62 -31.76
N SER A 248 12.01 -0.65 -30.45
CA SER A 248 11.46 -1.84 -29.79
C SER A 248 10.68 -1.49 -28.54
N VAL A 249 9.69 -2.33 -28.20
CA VAL A 249 8.96 -2.30 -26.93
C VAL A 249 8.92 -3.72 -26.39
N THR A 250 9.58 -3.95 -25.26
CA THR A 250 9.65 -5.26 -24.62
C THR A 250 9.18 -5.16 -23.18
N ARG A 251 8.41 -6.13 -22.71
CA ARG A 251 8.01 -6.18 -21.31
C ARG A 251 9.24 -6.39 -20.44
N ARG A 252 9.37 -5.61 -19.36
CA ARG A 252 10.47 -5.74 -18.43
C ARG A 252 10.20 -6.91 -17.50
N ILE A 253 10.87 -8.02 -17.74
CA ILE A 253 10.81 -9.23 -16.93
C ILE A 253 12.23 -9.52 -16.47
N ALA A 254 12.41 -9.81 -15.18
CA ALA A 254 13.71 -10.20 -14.66
C ALA A 254 14.09 -11.56 -15.23
N ALA A 255 15.30 -11.69 -15.78
CA ALA A 255 15.79 -12.98 -16.26
C ALA A 255 15.98 -13.96 -15.09
N PRO A 256 15.77 -15.28 -15.30
CA PRO A 256 16.05 -16.29 -14.28
C PRO A 256 17.50 -16.18 -13.76
N GLY A 257 17.67 -16.21 -12.45
CA GLY A 257 18.99 -16.17 -11.81
C GLY A 257 19.68 -14.81 -11.80
N THR A 258 19.05 -13.73 -12.29
CA THR A 258 19.54 -12.37 -12.03
C THR A 258 19.34 -12.03 -10.58
N GLU A 259 20.39 -11.46 -9.94
CA GLU A 259 20.21 -10.77 -8.66
C GLU A 259 19.22 -9.62 -8.88
N VAL A 260 18.02 -9.82 -8.41
CA VAL A 260 16.96 -8.85 -8.58
C VAL A 260 17.02 -7.90 -7.40
N SER A 261 16.83 -6.62 -7.69
CA SER A 261 16.53 -5.68 -6.61
C SER A 261 15.31 -6.21 -5.85
N GLU A 262 15.28 -6.02 -4.54
CA GLU A 262 14.31 -6.60 -3.61
C GLU A 262 12.84 -6.36 -3.96
N ASP A 263 12.57 -5.44 -4.86
CA ASP A 263 11.23 -5.06 -5.32
C ASP A 263 10.74 -5.88 -6.54
N ILE A 264 11.58 -6.78 -7.06
CA ILE A 264 11.24 -7.59 -8.23
C ILE A 264 11.40 -9.06 -7.84
N PHE A 265 10.32 -9.82 -7.90
CA PHE A 265 10.40 -11.28 -7.75
C PHE A 265 11.21 -11.88 -8.89
N PRO A 266 12.20 -12.75 -8.61
CA PRO A 266 12.94 -13.42 -9.66
C PRO A 266 11.97 -14.26 -10.50
N ASN A 267 12.17 -14.23 -11.80
CA ASN A 267 11.41 -15.06 -12.73
C ASN A 267 11.93 -16.52 -12.69
N ASP A 268 11.96 -17.08 -11.49
CA ASP A 268 12.35 -18.46 -11.26
C ASP A 268 11.14 -19.28 -10.85
N THR A 269 10.55 -19.94 -11.82
CA THR A 269 9.34 -20.75 -11.67
C THR A 269 9.52 -21.96 -10.76
N ALA A 270 10.78 -22.38 -10.48
CA ALA A 270 11.06 -23.56 -9.67
C ALA A 270 10.93 -23.31 -8.17
N HIS A 271 11.10 -22.05 -7.71
CA HIS A 271 11.27 -21.73 -6.29
C HIS A 271 10.12 -20.91 -5.67
N PHE A 272 9.17 -20.40 -6.45
CA PHE A 272 8.10 -19.53 -5.96
C PHE A 272 6.71 -20.12 -6.17
N LYS A 273 6.40 -21.15 -5.40
CA LYS A 273 5.03 -21.60 -5.18
C LYS A 273 4.62 -21.22 -3.75
N TRP A 274 3.57 -20.44 -3.63
CA TRP A 274 2.97 -20.12 -2.34
C TRP A 274 1.70 -20.97 -2.19
N ASN A 275 1.67 -21.81 -1.17
CA ASN A 275 0.49 -22.61 -0.79
C ASN A 275 -0.33 -21.87 0.26
#